data_6a6157bb1e3dfbc2747ad3eb7be3358d
#
_entry.id   6a6157bb1e3dfbc2747ad3eb7be3358d
#
_cell.length_a   1.000
_cell.length_b   1.000
_cell.length_c   1.000
_cell.angle_alpha   90.00
_cell.angle_beta   90.00
_cell.angle_gamma   90.00
#
_symmetry.space_group_name_H-M   'P 1'
#
loop_
_entity.id
_entity.type
_entity.pdbx_description
1 polymer ?
#
loop_
_entity_poly.entity_id
_entity_poly.type
_entity_poly.pdbx_seq_one_letter_code
_entity_poly.pdbx_strand_id
1 'polypeptide(L)' 'MNFRRIRDLREDNDKYQKDVAQLIGISQQYYSEYEKGNRTIPINHLITLAKYYHTSIDYIVGLSDERYVKRKLKNQNINR' A
#
# COMPACT_ATOMS: atom_id res chain seq x y z
N MET A 1 7.32 -11.53 -7.31
CA MET A 1 6.66 -11.25 -6.03
C MET A 1 5.21 -10.94 -6.26
N ASN A 2 4.36 -11.39 -5.36
CA ASN A 2 2.94 -11.20 -5.53
C ASN A 2 2.46 -10.02 -4.69
N PHE A 3 1.94 -9.00 -5.33
CA PHE A 3 1.45 -7.82 -4.62
C PHE A 3 -0.07 -7.83 -4.48
N ARG A 4 -0.63 -9.01 -4.27
CA ARG A 4 -2.08 -9.13 -4.16
C ARG A 4 -2.68 -8.20 -3.11
N ARG A 5 -1.94 -7.89 -2.06
CA ARG A 5 -2.47 -7.06 -0.99
C ARG A 5 -2.78 -5.63 -1.43
N ILE A 6 -2.12 -5.10 -2.46
CA ILE A 6 -2.48 -3.76 -2.93
C ILE A 6 -3.83 -3.79 -3.63
N ARG A 7 -4.19 -4.91 -4.25
CA ARG A 7 -5.49 -5.06 -4.83
C ARG A 7 -6.56 -5.16 -3.75
N ASP A 8 -6.28 -5.94 -2.71
CA ASP A 8 -7.21 -6.08 -1.59
C ASP A 8 -7.45 -4.74 -0.92
N LEU A 9 -6.39 -3.97 -0.69
CA LEU A 9 -6.51 -2.64 -0.09
C LEU A 9 -7.33 -1.72 -0.99
N ARG A 10 -7.07 -1.77 -2.29
CA ARG A 10 -7.79 -0.92 -3.23
C ARG A 10 -9.29 -1.25 -3.23
N GLU A 11 -9.61 -2.53 -3.34
CA GLU A 11 -11.01 -2.95 -3.40
C GLU A 11 -11.73 -2.66 -2.08
N ASP A 12 -11.06 -2.88 -0.97
CA ASP A 12 -11.66 -2.63 0.33
C ASP A 12 -11.91 -1.14 0.59
N ASN A 13 -11.21 -0.28 -0.14
CA ASN A 13 -11.40 1.16 -0.03
C ASN A 13 -12.24 1.72 -1.18
N ASP A 14 -12.87 0.83 -1.95
CA ASP A 14 -13.77 1.21 -3.04
C ASP A 14 -13.09 2.10 -4.08
N LYS A 15 -11.85 1.78 -4.41
CA LYS A 15 -11.11 2.55 -5.40
C LYS A 15 -10.97 1.77 -6.69
N TYR A 16 -10.88 2.49 -7.80
CA TYR A 16 -10.61 1.88 -9.09
C TYR A 16 -9.11 1.89 -9.35
N GLN A 17 -8.65 1.02 -10.23
CA GLN A 17 -7.23 1.01 -10.59
C GLN A 17 -6.76 2.36 -11.09
N LYS A 18 -7.61 3.05 -11.86
CA LYS A 18 -7.21 4.35 -12.40
C LYS A 18 -6.99 5.39 -11.32
N ASP A 19 -7.74 5.29 -10.22
CA ASP A 19 -7.58 6.26 -9.13
C ASP A 19 -6.23 6.09 -8.45
N VAL A 20 -5.86 4.85 -8.21
CA VAL A 20 -4.60 4.56 -7.54
C VAL A 20 -3.42 4.85 -8.47
N ALA A 21 -3.58 4.51 -9.76
CA ALA A 21 -2.54 4.79 -10.74
C ALA A 21 -2.26 6.30 -10.80
N GLN A 22 -3.32 7.10 -10.78
CA GLN A 22 -3.16 8.54 -10.82
C GLN A 22 -2.46 9.04 -9.56
N LEU A 23 -2.79 8.47 -8.42
CA LEU A 23 -2.16 8.85 -7.16
C LEU A 23 -0.64 8.68 -7.19
N ILE A 24 -0.16 7.59 -7.78
CA ILE A 24 1.27 7.32 -7.82
C ILE A 24 1.92 7.76 -9.14
N GLY A 25 1.14 8.39 -10.03
CA GLY A 25 1.68 9.02 -11.23
C GLY A 25 2.05 8.09 -12.36
N ILE A 26 1.33 6.99 -12.52
CA ILE A 26 1.59 6.04 -13.61
C ILE A 26 0.27 5.75 -14.32
N SER A 27 0.36 5.06 -15.46
CA SER A 27 -0.83 4.70 -16.20
C SER A 27 -1.58 3.59 -15.49
N GLN A 28 -2.88 3.49 -15.73
CA GLN A 28 -3.68 2.41 -15.17
C GLN A 28 -3.14 1.05 -15.62
N GLN A 29 -2.73 0.97 -16.87
CA GLN A 29 -2.23 -0.27 -17.44
C GLN A 29 -0.97 -0.72 -16.71
N TYR A 30 -0.07 0.22 -16.44
CA TYR A 30 1.16 -0.07 -15.72
C TYR A 30 0.85 -0.48 -14.28
N TYR A 31 -0.06 0.22 -13.64
CA TYR A 31 -0.47 -0.13 -12.28
C TYR A 31 -1.07 -1.53 -12.22
N SER A 32 -1.87 -1.89 -13.24
CA SER A 32 -2.46 -3.21 -13.30
C SER A 32 -1.40 -4.31 -13.27
N GLU A 33 -0.23 -4.04 -13.87
CA GLU A 33 0.87 -4.99 -13.86
C GLU A 33 1.43 -5.20 -12.45
N TYR A 34 1.35 -4.17 -11.62
CA TYR A 34 1.75 -4.31 -10.21
C TYR A 34 0.82 -5.30 -9.49
N GLU A 35 -0.47 -5.15 -9.69
CA GLU A 35 -1.44 -6.03 -9.02
C GLU A 35 -1.30 -7.47 -9.47
N LYS A 36 -0.91 -7.66 -10.73
CA LYS A 36 -0.73 -9.01 -11.26
C LYS A 36 0.59 -9.63 -10.84
N GLY A 37 1.47 -8.85 -10.25
CA GLY A 37 2.79 -9.35 -9.86
C GLY A 37 3.75 -9.44 -11.02
N ASN A 38 3.43 -8.82 -12.15
CA ASN A 38 4.32 -8.87 -13.32
C ASN A 38 5.43 -7.84 -13.27
N ARG A 39 5.34 -6.87 -12.38
CA ARG A 39 6.38 -5.87 -12.22
C ARG A 39 6.62 -5.61 -10.75
N THR A 40 7.86 -5.36 -10.41
CA THR A 40 8.24 -5.02 -9.05
C THR A 40 7.87 -3.57 -8.78
N ILE A 41 7.31 -3.31 -7.62
CA ILE A 41 6.92 -1.96 -7.25
C ILE A 41 8.12 -1.24 -6.65
N PRO A 42 8.53 -0.09 -7.20
CA PRO A 42 9.63 0.67 -6.63
C PRO A 42 9.31 1.13 -5.21
N ILE A 43 10.34 1.32 -4.41
CA ILE A 43 10.15 1.67 -3.01
C ILE A 43 9.36 2.97 -2.84
N ASN A 44 9.57 3.95 -3.70
CA ASN A 44 8.84 5.20 -3.58
C ASN A 44 7.33 5.01 -3.78
N HIS A 45 6.93 4.09 -4.66
CA HIS A 45 5.51 3.80 -4.85
C HIS A 45 4.97 2.99 -3.68
N LEU A 46 5.79 2.11 -3.10
CA LEU A 46 5.38 1.36 -1.92
C LEU A 46 5.12 2.29 -0.75
N ILE A 47 5.98 3.29 -0.58
CA ILE A 47 5.82 4.26 0.48
C ILE A 47 4.52 5.05 0.28
N THR A 48 4.26 5.50 -0.94
CA THR A 48 3.05 6.26 -1.24
C THR A 48 1.79 5.42 -0.96
N LEU A 49 1.80 4.17 -1.40
CA LEU A 49 0.66 3.28 -1.17
C LEU A 49 0.46 2.99 0.31
N ALA A 50 1.54 2.76 1.03
CA ALA A 50 1.45 2.47 2.46
C ALA A 50 0.85 3.66 3.21
N LYS A 51 1.28 4.87 2.88
CA LYS A 51 0.73 6.07 3.50
C LYS A 51 -0.74 6.27 3.13
N TYR A 52 -1.05 6.06 1.88
CA TYR A 52 -2.41 6.28 1.40
C TYR A 52 -3.41 5.35 2.09
N TYR A 53 -3.04 4.10 2.27
CA TYR A 53 -3.92 3.11 2.87
C TYR A 53 -3.73 2.97 4.38
N HIS A 54 -2.85 3.76 4.99
CA HIS A 54 -2.55 3.67 6.42
C HIS A 54 -2.08 2.27 6.81
N THR A 55 -1.25 1.71 5.97
CA THR A 55 -0.67 0.40 6.22
C THR A 55 0.85 0.49 6.16
N SER A 56 1.53 -0.62 6.28
CA SER A 56 2.99 -0.66 6.24
C SER A 56 3.46 -1.31 4.95
N ILE A 57 4.68 -1.02 4.56
CA ILE A 57 5.29 -1.72 3.45
C ILE A 57 5.40 -3.20 3.79
N ASP A 58 5.69 -3.52 5.05
CA ASP A 58 5.77 -4.91 5.50
C ASP A 58 4.48 -5.67 5.20
N TYR A 59 3.33 -5.05 5.45
CA TYR A 59 2.06 -5.68 5.13
C TYR A 59 1.92 -5.87 3.63
N ILE A 60 2.24 -4.85 2.86
CA ILE A 60 2.07 -4.89 1.41
C ILE A 60 2.90 -6.02 0.80
N VAL A 61 4.12 -6.21 1.27
CA VAL A 61 5.00 -7.23 0.71
C VAL A 61 4.91 -8.58 1.41
N GLY A 62 4.04 -8.70 2.40
CA GLY A 62 3.77 -9.99 3.01
C GLY A 62 4.62 -10.35 4.21
N LEU A 63 5.36 -9.39 4.74
CA LEU A 63 6.19 -9.64 5.93
C LEU A 63 5.43 -9.45 7.24
N SER A 64 4.25 -8.88 7.18
CA SER A 64 3.42 -8.66 8.35
C SER A 64 1.96 -8.90 7.97
N ASP A 65 1.17 -9.39 8.91
CA ASP A 65 -0.26 -9.57 8.66
C ASP A 65 -1.08 -8.44 9.25
N GLU A 66 -0.42 -7.44 9.85
CA GLU A 66 -1.14 -6.31 10.40
C GLU A 66 -1.42 -5.30 9.30
N ARG A 67 -2.68 -5.23 8.89
CA ARG A 67 -3.07 -4.38 7.78
C ARG A 67 -2.90 -2.90 8.09
N TYR A 68 -3.27 -2.47 9.29
CA TYR A 68 -3.22 -1.06 9.63
C TYR A 68 -2.14 -0.79 10.66
N VAL A 69 -1.39 0.28 10.41
CA VAL A 69 -0.35 0.67 11.33
C VAL A 69 -0.99 1.22 12.57
N LYS A 70 -0.58 0.70 13.74
CA LYS A 70 -1.09 1.21 14.95
C LYS A 70 -0.43 2.51 15.20
N ARG A 71 -1.21 3.54 15.44
CA ARG A 71 -0.65 4.82 15.69
C ARG A 71 0.07 4.76 16.99
N LYS A 72 1.37 5.01 16.92
CA LYS A 72 2.12 5.01 18.07
C LYS A 72 1.63 6.08 18.89
N LEU A 73 1.25 5.82 20.07
CA LEU A 73 0.75 6.79 20.90
C LEU A 73 1.83 7.60 21.37
N LYS A 74 2.05 8.71 20.83
CA LYS A 74 3.08 9.50 21.24
C LYS A 74 2.96 9.77 22.61
N ASN A 75 1.90 9.60 23.02
CA ASN A 75 1.75 9.89 24.31
C ASN A 75 2.10 8.83 25.15
N GLN A 76 2.32 7.89 24.72
CA GLN A 76 2.64 6.91 25.48
C GLN A 76 3.92 7.01 25.86
N ASN A 77 4.22 7.64 25.49
CA ASN A 77 5.33 7.69 25.70
C ASN A 77 5.72 8.56 26.51
N ILE A 78 5.30 8.89 26.78
CA ILE A 78 5.57 9.49 27.34
C ILE A 78 5.66 9.55 28.36
N ASN A 79 5.73 9.35 28.49
CA ASN A 79 5.68 9.46 29.25
C ASN A 79 6.13 9.62 29.95
N ARG A 80 6.37 9.62 30.11
CA ARG A 80 6.56 9.65 30.43
C ARG A 80 6.87 9.95 30.82
#